data_38e8c83b9580bc1ca5f68b4504e3b17c
#
_entry.id   38e8c83b9580bc1ca5f68b4504e3b17c
#
_cell.length_a   1.000
_cell.length_b   1.000
_cell.length_c   1.000
_cell.angle_alpha   90.00
_cell.angle_beta   90.00
_cell.angle_gamma   90.00
#
_symmetry.space_group_name_H-M   'P 1'
#
loop_
_entity.id
_entity.type
_entity.pdbx_description
1 polymer ?
#
loop_
_entity_poly.entity_id
_entity_poly.type
_entity_poly.pdbx_seq_one_letter_code
_entity_poly.pdbx_strand_id
1 'polypeptide(L)'
;MSEKTYPLAAPIRKTCDLLRLLAGHEVLGLAPGEIAKGLGVPPSWVSQNLPALEAETGFVERVEGTNRWRLGVPFVRIATTVATNLNAARRQLDDIGSRYSIPL
;
A
#
# COMPACT_ATOMS: atom_id res chain seq x y z
N MET A 1 -8.75 -17.88 -14.18
CA MET A 1 -8.07 -16.66 -14.55
C MET A 1 -8.09 -16.47 -16.04
N SER A 2 -8.23 -15.22 -16.50
CA SER A 2 -8.23 -14.94 -17.93
C SER A 2 -6.86 -15.18 -18.53
N GLU A 3 -6.82 -15.79 -19.69
CA GLU A 3 -5.58 -15.96 -20.47
C GLU A 3 -5.21 -14.69 -21.22
N LYS A 4 -6.11 -13.71 -21.25
CA LYS A 4 -5.83 -12.43 -21.92
C LYS A 4 -4.82 -11.64 -21.13
N THR A 5 -3.81 -11.12 -21.84
CA THR A 5 -2.81 -10.25 -21.26
C THR A 5 -3.15 -8.80 -21.58
N TYR A 6 -3.20 -7.98 -20.55
CA TYR A 6 -3.41 -6.55 -20.69
C TYR A 6 -2.10 -5.86 -20.28
N PRO A 7 -1.33 -5.34 -21.24
CA PRO A 7 -0.05 -4.71 -20.90
C PRO A 7 -0.28 -3.53 -19.96
N LEU A 8 0.47 -3.51 -18.86
CA LEU A 8 0.43 -2.41 -17.91
C LEU A 8 1.53 -1.42 -18.26
N ALA A 9 1.19 -0.14 -18.36
CA ALA A 9 2.17 0.90 -18.64
C ALA A 9 3.28 0.88 -17.59
N ALA A 10 4.53 1.05 -18.03
CA ALA A 10 5.69 0.95 -17.15
C ALA A 10 5.62 1.85 -15.91
N PRO A 11 5.18 3.13 -16.00
CA PRO A 11 5.07 3.98 -14.80
C PRO A 11 4.08 3.42 -13.78
N ILE A 12 2.97 2.86 -14.23
CA ILE A 12 1.97 2.27 -13.33
C ILE A 12 2.54 1.02 -12.67
N ARG A 13 3.19 0.16 -13.45
CA ARG A 13 3.83 -1.05 -12.94
C ARG A 13 4.86 -0.71 -11.87
N LYS A 14 5.74 0.25 -12.14
CA LYS A 14 6.79 0.65 -11.20
C LYS A 14 6.19 1.22 -9.91
N THR A 15 5.10 1.98 -10.01
CA THR A 15 4.41 2.51 -8.83
C THR A 15 3.83 1.37 -7.99
N CYS A 16 3.18 0.40 -8.61
CA CYS A 16 2.64 -0.75 -7.89
C CYS A 16 3.76 -1.59 -7.25
N ASP A 17 4.85 -1.80 -7.97
CA ASP A 17 6.00 -2.51 -7.44
C ASP A 17 6.62 -1.79 -6.25
N LEU A 18 6.67 -0.46 -6.30
CA LEU A 18 7.14 0.37 -5.20
C LEU A 18 6.29 0.16 -3.94
N LEU A 19 4.98 0.20 -4.08
CA LEU A 19 4.07 0.03 -2.93
C LEU A 19 4.24 -1.35 -2.30
N ARG A 20 4.41 -2.39 -3.12
CA ARG A 20 4.68 -3.74 -2.62
C ARG A 20 6.05 -3.84 -1.95
N LEU A 21 7.05 -3.18 -2.51
CA LEU A 21 8.41 -3.20 -1.95
C LEU A 21 8.43 -2.57 -0.56
N LEU A 22 7.69 -1.47 -0.36
CA LEU A 22 7.65 -0.76 0.91
C LEU A 22 6.87 -1.50 1.99
N ALA A 23 5.98 -2.41 1.62
CA ALA A 23 5.21 -3.19 2.60
C ALA A 23 6.15 -4.05 3.44
N GLY A 24 6.00 -3.99 4.74
CA GLY A 24 6.90 -4.67 5.69
C GLY A 24 8.03 -3.80 6.21
N HIS A 25 8.19 -2.59 5.69
CA HIS A 25 9.25 -1.67 6.08
C HIS A 25 8.71 -0.41 6.76
N GLU A 26 7.62 -0.56 7.52
CA GLU A 26 6.87 0.57 8.10
C GLU A 26 7.66 1.29 9.20
N VAL A 27 8.51 0.59 9.92
CA VAL A 27 9.24 1.19 11.05
C VAL A 27 10.45 1.98 10.57
N LEU A 28 11.36 1.32 9.85
CA LEU A 28 12.61 1.95 9.42
C LEU A 28 12.53 2.60 8.04
N GLY A 29 11.62 2.12 7.21
CA GLY A 29 11.55 2.52 5.82
C GLY A 29 12.70 1.94 4.99
N LEU A 30 12.76 2.32 3.73
CA LEU A 30 13.83 1.95 2.81
C LEU A 30 14.55 3.21 2.32
N ALA A 31 15.87 3.11 2.23
CA ALA A 31 16.69 4.19 1.67
C ALA A 31 16.47 4.30 0.15
N PRO A 32 16.64 5.49 -0.44
CA PRO A 32 16.48 5.66 -1.89
C PRO A 32 17.29 4.68 -2.72
N GLY A 33 18.52 4.38 -2.34
CA GLY A 33 19.36 3.41 -3.03
C GLY A 33 18.81 1.99 -2.98
N GLU A 34 18.25 1.60 -1.84
CA GLU A 34 17.60 0.31 -1.67
C GLU A 34 16.35 0.20 -2.56
N ILE A 35 15.58 1.28 -2.65
CA ILE A 35 14.39 1.33 -3.50
C ILE A 35 14.78 1.23 -4.98
N ALA A 36 15.77 2.03 -5.40
CA ALA A 36 16.24 2.01 -6.79
C ALA A 36 16.71 0.61 -7.20
N LYS A 37 17.47 -0.04 -6.34
CA LYS A 37 17.96 -1.39 -6.57
C LYS A 37 16.82 -2.41 -6.60
N GLY A 38 15.90 -2.31 -5.65
CA GLY A 38 14.76 -3.23 -5.56
C GLY A 38 13.81 -3.13 -6.75
N LEU A 39 13.65 -1.93 -7.31
CA LEU A 39 12.78 -1.70 -8.47
C LEU A 39 13.51 -1.85 -9.81
N GLY A 40 14.83 -1.90 -9.79
CA GLY A 40 15.60 -1.91 -11.04
C GLY A 40 15.47 -0.60 -11.80
N VAL A 41 15.48 0.52 -11.10
CA VAL A 41 15.37 1.86 -11.71
C VAL A 41 16.58 2.70 -11.37
N PRO A 42 16.88 3.75 -12.17
CA PRO A 42 17.95 4.69 -11.81
C PRO A 42 17.62 5.44 -10.51
N PRO A 43 18.64 5.86 -9.75
CA PRO A 43 18.40 6.70 -8.55
C PRO A 43 17.58 7.95 -8.83
N SER A 44 17.74 8.54 -10.03
CA SER A 44 16.95 9.71 -10.43
C SER A 44 15.46 9.44 -10.48
N TRP A 45 15.05 8.22 -10.80
CA TRP A 45 13.65 7.84 -10.79
C TRP A 45 13.06 8.00 -9.37
N VAL A 46 13.81 7.56 -8.37
CA VAL A 46 13.38 7.65 -6.96
C VAL A 46 13.29 9.12 -6.53
N SER A 47 14.32 9.90 -6.81
CA SER A 47 14.37 11.30 -6.38
C SER A 47 13.33 12.19 -7.08
N GLN A 48 12.87 11.80 -8.26
CA GLN A 48 11.84 12.52 -9.00
C GLN A 48 10.44 12.08 -8.63
N ASN A 49 10.21 10.79 -8.45
CA ASN A 49 8.87 10.24 -8.34
C ASN A 49 8.35 10.12 -6.91
N LEU A 50 9.20 9.78 -5.94
CA LEU A 50 8.72 9.60 -4.58
C LEU A 50 8.25 10.91 -3.93
N PRO A 51 8.98 12.03 -4.03
CA PRO A 51 8.45 13.29 -3.51
C PRO A 51 7.15 13.72 -4.19
N ALA A 52 7.02 13.50 -5.50
CA ALA A 52 5.81 13.83 -6.23
C ALA A 52 4.64 12.93 -5.78
N LEU A 53 4.90 11.64 -5.61
CA LEU A 53 3.89 10.68 -5.15
C LEU A 53 3.42 11.04 -3.73
N GLU A 54 4.35 11.40 -2.86
CA GLU A 54 4.01 11.88 -1.52
C GLU A 54 3.12 13.12 -1.57
N ALA A 55 3.52 14.11 -2.35
CA ALA A 55 2.79 15.37 -2.43
C ALA A 55 1.39 15.20 -3.01
N GLU A 56 1.25 14.36 -4.04
CA GLU A 56 -0.03 14.20 -4.76
C GLU A 56 -0.98 13.23 -4.07
N THR A 57 -0.48 12.18 -3.45
CA THR A 57 -1.33 11.10 -2.94
C THR A 57 -1.15 10.80 -1.45
N GLY A 58 0.02 11.09 -0.89
CA GLY A 58 0.37 10.64 0.44
C GLY A 58 0.56 9.12 0.55
N PHE A 59 0.60 8.40 -0.56
CA PHE A 59 0.72 6.94 -0.55
C PHE A 59 2.09 6.47 -0.07
N VAL A 60 3.08 7.31 -0.20
CA VAL A 60 4.39 7.11 0.41
C VAL A 60 4.71 8.33 1.27
N GLU A 61 5.50 8.12 2.29
CA GLU A 61 5.93 9.22 3.15
C GLU A 61 7.39 9.01 3.56
N ARG A 62 8.08 10.12 3.77
CA ARG A 62 9.45 10.09 4.28
C ARG A 62 9.41 9.82 5.77
N VAL A 63 10.28 8.93 6.24
CA VAL A 63 10.45 8.72 7.68
C VAL A 63 11.12 9.96 8.26
N GLU A 64 10.47 10.60 9.23
CA GLU A 64 10.90 11.87 9.79
C GLU A 64 12.37 11.84 10.25
N GLY A 65 13.12 12.87 9.90
CA GLY A 65 14.53 12.97 10.27
C GLY A 65 15.47 12.10 9.44
N THR A 66 14.97 11.44 8.40
CA THR A 66 15.78 10.58 7.54
C THR A 66 15.48 10.84 6.07
N ASN A 67 16.23 10.19 5.18
CA ASN A 67 15.92 10.16 3.75
C ASN A 67 15.18 8.86 3.36
N ARG A 68 14.73 8.11 4.34
CA ARG A 68 14.10 6.81 4.11
C ARG A 68 12.60 6.98 3.84
N TRP A 69 12.00 6.03 3.14
CA TRP A 69 10.61 6.08 2.72
C TRP A 69 9.83 4.88 3.23
N ARG A 70 8.55 5.07 3.49
CA ARG A 70 7.63 4.02 3.89
C ARG A 70 6.25 4.28 3.29
N LEU A 71 5.35 3.31 3.40
CA LEU A 71 3.95 3.51 2.99
C LEU A 71 3.31 4.61 3.84
N GLY A 72 2.58 5.50 3.16
CA GLY A 72 1.90 6.61 3.80
C GLY A 72 0.53 6.23 4.35
N VAL A 73 0.05 7.04 5.30
CA VAL A 73 -1.23 6.82 5.98
C VAL A 73 -2.41 6.69 5.00
N PRO A 74 -2.57 7.55 3.98
CA PRO A 74 -3.69 7.40 3.03
C PRO A 74 -3.72 6.05 2.33
N PHE A 75 -2.57 5.47 2.03
CA PHE A 75 -2.52 4.16 1.38
C PHE A 75 -2.95 3.04 2.33
N VAL A 76 -2.44 3.07 3.55
CA VAL A 76 -2.79 2.07 4.58
C VAL A 76 -4.27 2.18 4.93
N ARG A 77 -4.82 3.39 4.92
CA ARG A 77 -6.24 3.64 5.21
C ARG A 77 -7.16 2.93 4.21
N ILE A 78 -6.76 2.75 2.97
CA ILE A 78 -7.55 1.99 2.00
C ILE A 78 -7.80 0.58 2.52
N ALA A 79 -6.76 -0.10 2.97
CA ALA A 79 -6.87 -1.45 3.50
C ALA A 79 -7.66 -1.49 4.83
N THR A 80 -7.41 -0.54 5.72
CA THR A 80 -8.12 -0.49 7.01
C THR A 80 -9.61 -0.17 6.82
N THR A 81 -9.97 0.59 5.80
CA THR A 81 -11.38 0.84 5.47
C THR A 81 -12.08 -0.47 5.10
N VAL A 82 -11.46 -1.27 4.26
CA VAL A 82 -12.00 -2.58 3.90
C VAL A 82 -12.14 -3.48 5.12
N ALA A 83 -11.09 -3.55 5.94
CA ALA A 83 -11.11 -4.38 7.15
C ALA A 83 -12.22 -3.94 8.12
N THR A 84 -12.40 -2.64 8.30
CA THR A 84 -13.44 -2.08 9.17
C THR A 84 -14.83 -2.47 8.67
N ASN A 85 -15.06 -2.37 7.37
CA ASN A 85 -16.34 -2.73 6.77
C ASN A 85 -16.64 -4.21 6.93
N LEU A 86 -15.64 -5.06 6.72
CA LEU A 86 -15.81 -6.51 6.89
C LEU A 86 -16.08 -6.88 8.34
N ASN A 87 -15.40 -6.24 9.29
CA ASN A 87 -15.63 -6.47 10.71
C ASN A 87 -17.04 -6.02 11.13
N ALA A 88 -17.53 -4.91 10.57
CA ALA A 88 -18.90 -4.46 10.86
C ALA A 88 -19.92 -5.47 10.33
N ALA A 89 -19.71 -6.01 9.12
CA ALA A 89 -20.59 -7.03 8.57
C ALA A 89 -20.59 -8.30 9.44
N ARG A 90 -19.42 -8.71 9.93
CA ARG A 90 -19.30 -9.86 10.83
C ARG A 90 -20.11 -9.66 12.10
N ARG A 91 -20.01 -8.49 12.72
CA ARG A 91 -20.78 -8.18 13.93
C ARG A 91 -22.28 -8.21 13.68
N GLN A 92 -22.74 -7.73 12.51
CA GLN A 92 -24.15 -7.81 12.14
C GLN A 92 -24.63 -9.25 12.01
N LEU A 93 -23.81 -10.11 11.40
CA LEU A 93 -24.13 -11.53 11.28
C LEU A 93 -24.19 -12.21 12.66
N ASP A 94 -23.24 -11.91 13.53
CA ASP A 94 -23.20 -12.44 14.89
C ASP A 94 -24.47 -12.03 15.67
N ASP A 95 -24.88 -10.78 15.52
CA ASP A 95 -26.11 -10.26 16.14
C ASP A 95 -27.35 -11.03 15.66
N ILE A 96 -27.45 -11.23 14.37
CA ILE A 96 -28.56 -11.98 13.78
C ILE A 96 -28.56 -13.43 14.30
N GLY A 97 -27.38 -14.06 14.32
CA GLY A 97 -27.23 -15.41 14.84
C GLY A 97 -27.66 -15.50 16.30
N SER A 98 -27.27 -14.52 17.12
CA SER A 98 -27.67 -14.47 18.53
C SER A 98 -29.18 -14.34 18.69
N ARG A 99 -29.83 -13.52 17.84
CA ARG A 99 -31.27 -13.33 17.89
C ARG A 99 -32.04 -14.62 17.61
N TYR A 100 -31.50 -15.45 16.74
CA TYR A 100 -32.10 -16.75 16.42
C TYR A 100 -31.55 -17.88 17.28
N SER A 101 -30.63 -17.57 18.18
CA SER A 101 -29.94 -18.56 19.04
C SER A 101 -29.27 -19.65 18.25
N ILE A 102 -28.70 -19.29 17.09
CA ILE A 102 -27.95 -20.21 16.25
C ILE A 102 -26.53 -19.67 15.97
N PRO A 103 -25.51 -20.52 15.94
CA PRO A 103 -24.19 -20.10 15.51
C PRO A 103 -24.15 -19.93 14.00
N LEU A 104 -23.37 -18.94 13.54
CA LEU A 104 -23.19 -18.70 12.11
C LEU A 104 -21.75 -18.94 11.67
#